data_f630af4aeb51536f88d264f71645d0b2
#
_entry.id   f630af4aeb51536f88d264f71645d0b2
#
_cell.length_a   1.000
_cell.length_b   1.000
_cell.length_c   1.000
_cell.angle_alpha   90.00
_cell.angle_beta   90.00
_cell.angle_gamma   90.00
#
_symmetry.space_group_name_H-M   'P 1'
#
loop_
_entity.id
_entity.type
_entity.pdbx_description
1 polymer ?
#
loop_
_entity_poly.entity_id
_entity_poly.type
_entity_poly.pdbx_seq_one_letter_code
_entity_poly.pdbx_strand_id
1 'polypeptide(L)'
;MKITAVTTFHQPGLVKYGQRFIDSYADKVDPKIQLKVYAEDCLPESKGGHVDIYDAKYNLHKLNKFKERWGNVPKANGKCPWPERRPRDHHKEFKWDAVRFANKVYAVFHAAQDKETDWLVWIDADTYVHKELTYPEFAELLP
;
A
#
# COMPACT_ATOMS: atom_id res chain seq x y z
N MET A 1 10.67 9.30 18.88
CA MET A 1 9.42 9.03 18.14
C MET A 1 9.77 8.19 16.92
N LYS A 2 9.17 7.02 16.76
CA LYS A 2 9.36 6.13 15.61
C LYS A 2 8.25 6.33 14.58
N ILE A 3 8.64 6.69 13.36
CA ILE A 3 7.72 6.90 12.24
C ILE A 3 7.89 5.74 11.26
N THR A 4 6.79 5.13 10.85
CA THR A 4 6.76 4.05 9.86
C THR A 4 5.80 4.40 8.74
N ALA A 5 6.32 4.50 7.52
CA ALA A 5 5.51 4.63 6.32
C ALA A 5 5.05 3.25 5.83
N VAL A 6 3.88 3.19 5.20
CA VAL A 6 3.27 1.96 4.71
C VAL A 6 2.72 2.16 3.32
N THR A 7 2.96 1.21 2.43
CA THR A 7 2.37 1.19 1.09
C THR A 7 2.08 -0.23 0.62
N THR A 8 1.31 -0.37 -0.44
CA THR A 8 1.06 -1.63 -1.13
C THR A 8 0.87 -1.41 -2.63
N PHE A 9 1.25 -2.37 -3.43
CA PHE A 9 0.99 -2.41 -4.86
C PHE A 9 1.10 -3.85 -5.39
N HIS A 10 0.55 -4.06 -6.58
CA HIS A 10 0.57 -5.33 -7.32
C HIS A 10 1.52 -5.23 -8.52
N GLN A 11 1.72 -6.32 -9.28
CA GLN A 11 2.67 -6.40 -10.38
C GLN A 11 2.55 -5.25 -11.41
N PRO A 12 1.37 -4.89 -11.94
CA PRO A 12 1.24 -3.73 -12.83
C PRO A 12 1.64 -2.40 -12.17
N GLY A 13 1.35 -2.25 -10.87
CA GLY A 13 1.77 -1.08 -10.08
C GLY A 13 3.28 -1.04 -9.87
N LEU A 14 3.92 -2.18 -9.60
CA LEU A 14 5.38 -2.27 -9.49
C LEU A 14 6.07 -1.70 -10.74
N VAL A 15 5.64 -2.14 -11.91
CA VAL A 15 6.22 -1.72 -13.20
C VAL A 15 5.98 -0.23 -13.49
N LYS A 16 4.76 0.26 -13.20
CA LYS A 16 4.37 1.64 -13.52
C LYS A 16 5.00 2.68 -12.59
N TYR A 17 5.05 2.40 -11.29
CA TYR A 17 5.42 3.41 -10.29
C TYR A 17 6.09 2.82 -9.03
N GLY A 18 5.78 1.61 -8.62
CA GLY A 18 6.16 1.07 -7.31
C GLY A 18 7.66 0.97 -7.11
N GLN A 19 8.43 0.52 -8.11
CA GLN A 19 9.88 0.46 -8.00
C GLN A 19 10.49 1.86 -7.92
N ARG A 20 9.99 2.81 -8.74
CA ARG A 20 10.44 4.20 -8.68
C ARG A 20 10.14 4.85 -7.32
N PHE A 21 9.00 4.53 -6.72
CA PHE A 21 8.68 4.99 -5.36
C PHE A 21 9.70 4.45 -4.35
N ILE A 22 9.95 3.14 -4.32
CA ILE A 22 10.93 2.51 -3.43
C ILE A 22 12.31 3.13 -3.61
N ASP A 23 12.78 3.25 -4.84
CA ASP A 23 14.11 3.78 -5.15
C ASP A 23 14.25 5.24 -4.68
N SER A 24 13.26 6.08 -4.95
CA SER A 24 13.27 7.48 -4.52
C SER A 24 13.14 7.64 -3.00
N TYR A 25 12.37 6.76 -2.35
CA TYR A 25 12.26 6.74 -0.90
C TYR A 25 13.59 6.36 -0.25
N ALA A 26 14.21 5.28 -0.71
CA ALA A 26 15.50 4.80 -0.20
C ALA A 26 16.64 5.81 -0.39
N ASP A 27 16.61 6.57 -1.48
CA ASP A 27 17.62 7.58 -1.82
C ASP A 27 17.46 8.88 -1.02
N LYS A 28 16.21 9.32 -0.75
CA LYS A 28 15.92 10.69 -0.33
C LYS A 28 15.27 10.85 1.04
N VAL A 29 14.69 9.79 1.60
CA VAL A 29 14.06 9.87 2.92
C VAL A 29 15.06 9.46 4.00
N ASP A 30 15.08 10.20 5.10
CA ASP A 30 15.93 9.92 6.26
C ASP A 30 15.80 8.45 6.69
N PRO A 31 16.91 7.69 6.84
CA PRO A 31 16.87 6.28 7.21
C PRO A 31 16.20 5.96 8.55
N LYS A 32 15.97 6.95 9.39
CA LYS A 32 15.19 6.81 10.63
C LYS A 32 13.70 6.60 10.40
N ILE A 33 13.21 6.85 9.17
CA ILE A 33 11.81 6.68 8.79
C ILE A 33 11.69 5.39 7.99
N GLN A 34 11.20 4.34 8.65
CA GLN A 34 11.03 3.01 8.07
C GLN A 34 9.92 3.01 7.01
N LEU A 35 10.14 2.34 5.88
CA LEU A 35 9.10 2.04 4.91
C LEU A 35 8.77 0.54 4.93
N LYS A 36 7.51 0.19 5.14
CA LYS A 36 6.98 -1.16 4.98
C LYS A 36 6.19 -1.26 3.68
N VAL A 37 6.69 -2.04 2.74
CA VAL A 37 6.07 -2.30 1.43
C VAL A 37 5.41 -3.67 1.45
N TYR A 38 4.11 -3.73 1.21
CA TYR A 38 3.38 -4.98 1.06
C TYR A 38 3.17 -5.28 -0.42
N ALA A 39 4.02 -6.15 -0.96
CA ALA A 39 4.02 -6.53 -2.37
C ALA A 39 2.94 -7.60 -2.63
N GLU A 40 2.03 -7.32 -3.56
CA GLU A 40 0.94 -8.21 -3.95
C GLU A 40 1.29 -8.92 -5.26
N ASP A 41 1.63 -10.20 -5.15
CA ASP A 41 2.03 -11.06 -6.29
C ASP A 41 3.13 -10.43 -7.17
N CYS A 42 4.09 -9.74 -6.55
CA CYS A 42 5.22 -9.14 -7.24
C CYS A 42 6.47 -9.13 -6.36
N LEU A 43 7.64 -8.93 -6.98
CA LEU A 43 8.94 -8.95 -6.33
C LEU A 43 9.68 -7.63 -6.58
N PRO A 44 9.41 -6.58 -5.78
CA PRO A 44 10.19 -5.34 -5.86
C PRO A 44 11.59 -5.53 -5.29
N GLU A 45 12.52 -4.70 -5.75
CA GLU A 45 13.88 -4.64 -5.22
C GLU A 45 13.96 -3.61 -4.10
N SER A 46 14.53 -3.98 -2.95
CA SER A 46 14.88 -3.05 -1.88
C SER A 46 16.31 -2.59 -2.04
N LYS A 47 16.53 -1.28 -2.07
CA LYS A 47 17.87 -0.66 -2.19
C LYS A 47 18.32 0.07 -0.92
N GLY A 48 17.52 0.06 0.13
CA GLY A 48 17.82 0.76 1.38
C GLY A 48 17.53 -0.08 2.61
N GLY A 49 18.39 0.00 3.63
CA GLY A 49 18.25 -0.73 4.89
C GLY A 49 17.02 -0.33 5.72
N HIS A 50 16.35 0.76 5.35
CA HIS A 50 15.11 1.24 5.99
C HIS A 50 13.85 0.98 5.14
N VAL A 51 13.96 0.12 4.11
CA VAL A 51 12.84 -0.33 3.28
C VAL A 51 12.67 -1.83 3.45
N ASP A 52 11.61 -2.25 4.12
CA ASP A 52 11.24 -3.65 4.30
C ASP A 52 10.18 -4.06 3.30
N ILE A 53 10.43 -5.15 2.60
CA ILE A 53 9.51 -5.74 1.63
C ILE A 53 8.84 -6.97 2.24
N TYR A 54 7.52 -6.94 2.31
CA TYR A 54 6.67 -8.05 2.77
C TYR A 54 5.90 -8.63 1.60
N ASP A 55 5.92 -9.94 1.42
CA ASP A 55 4.99 -10.64 0.56
C ASP A 55 3.60 -10.57 1.20
N ALA A 56 2.66 -9.87 0.55
CA ALA A 56 1.32 -9.66 1.08
C ALA A 56 0.57 -10.98 1.25
N LYS A 57 0.72 -11.92 0.33
CA LYS A 57 0.09 -13.24 0.38
C LYS A 57 0.57 -14.05 1.58
N TYR A 58 1.88 -14.00 1.87
CA TYR A 58 2.47 -14.73 2.97
C TYR A 58 2.20 -14.07 4.33
N ASN A 59 2.22 -12.75 4.40
CA ASN A 59 2.14 -12.00 5.67
C ASN A 59 0.72 -11.58 6.06
N LEU A 60 -0.20 -11.37 5.10
CA LEU A 60 -1.53 -10.84 5.36
C LEU A 60 -2.61 -11.93 5.34
N HIS A 61 -2.55 -12.87 6.30
CA HIS A 61 -3.49 -14.00 6.35
C HIS A 61 -4.97 -13.57 6.45
N LYS A 62 -5.27 -12.48 7.16
CA LYS A 62 -6.64 -11.94 7.27
C LYS A 62 -7.12 -11.38 5.93
N LEU A 63 -6.23 -10.76 5.14
CA LEU A 63 -6.52 -10.32 3.78
C LEU A 63 -6.87 -11.50 2.88
N ASN A 64 -6.08 -12.58 2.94
CA ASN A 64 -6.33 -13.78 2.13
C ASN A 64 -7.72 -14.36 2.43
N LYS A 65 -8.08 -14.52 3.70
CA LYS A 65 -9.42 -14.97 4.12
C LYS A 65 -10.54 -14.03 3.65
N PHE A 66 -10.30 -12.72 3.69
CA PHE A 66 -11.25 -11.74 3.16
C PHE A 66 -11.45 -11.90 1.66
N LYS A 67 -10.36 -12.05 0.89
CA LYS A 67 -10.41 -12.26 -0.57
C LYS A 67 -11.08 -13.58 -0.94
N GLU A 68 -10.78 -14.66 -0.23
CA GLU A 68 -11.43 -15.97 -0.41
C GLU A 68 -12.94 -15.87 -0.22
N ARG A 69 -13.37 -15.17 0.82
CA ARG A 69 -14.80 -15.01 1.14
C ARG A 69 -15.54 -14.11 0.17
N TRP A 70 -14.93 -13.00 -0.26
CA TRP A 70 -15.62 -11.91 -0.96
C TRP A 70 -15.17 -11.72 -2.42
N GLY A 71 -14.07 -12.34 -2.83
CA GLY A 71 -13.48 -12.17 -4.17
C GLY A 71 -14.41 -12.50 -5.32
N ASN A 72 -15.34 -13.44 -5.12
CA ASN A 72 -16.33 -13.86 -6.12
C ASN A 72 -17.69 -13.15 -5.99
N VAL A 73 -17.83 -12.22 -5.04
CA VAL A 73 -19.04 -11.43 -4.86
C VAL A 73 -18.96 -10.17 -5.73
N PRO A 74 -19.79 -10.03 -6.79
CA PRO A 74 -19.64 -8.94 -7.78
C PRO A 74 -19.60 -7.55 -7.17
N LYS A 75 -20.50 -7.24 -6.25
CA LYS A 75 -20.56 -5.92 -5.59
C LYS A 75 -19.45 -5.65 -4.58
N ALA A 76 -18.65 -6.66 -4.23
CA ALA A 76 -17.45 -6.48 -3.42
C ALA A 76 -16.18 -6.42 -4.27
N ASN A 77 -16.27 -6.82 -5.56
CA ASN A 77 -15.15 -6.88 -6.51
C ASN A 77 -15.35 -5.93 -7.69
N GLY A 78 -15.82 -4.73 -7.43
CA GLY A 78 -15.89 -3.64 -8.39
C GLY A 78 -17.08 -3.68 -9.36
N LYS A 79 -17.97 -4.66 -9.25
CA LYS A 79 -19.14 -4.74 -10.12
C LYS A 79 -20.35 -4.06 -9.49
N CYS A 80 -20.80 -2.97 -10.09
CA CYS A 80 -22.01 -2.28 -9.66
C CYS A 80 -23.22 -3.25 -9.65
N PRO A 81 -24.01 -3.29 -8.57
CA PRO A 81 -25.20 -4.16 -8.51
C PRO A 81 -26.36 -3.70 -9.38
N TRP A 82 -26.29 -2.49 -9.94
CA TRP A 82 -27.28 -1.91 -10.85
C TRP A 82 -26.66 -1.68 -12.23
N PRO A 83 -26.62 -2.71 -13.11
CA PRO A 83 -25.98 -2.62 -14.42
C PRO A 83 -26.52 -1.48 -15.30
N GLU A 84 -27.82 -1.15 -15.18
CA GLU A 84 -28.50 -0.09 -15.91
C GLU A 84 -27.98 1.33 -15.55
N ARG A 85 -27.35 1.49 -14.41
CA ARG A 85 -26.76 2.75 -13.96
C ARG A 85 -25.29 2.90 -14.33
N ARG A 86 -24.74 1.93 -15.06
CA ARG A 86 -23.34 1.96 -15.49
C ARG A 86 -23.18 2.73 -16.78
N PRO A 87 -22.22 3.65 -16.88
CA PRO A 87 -21.67 4.01 -18.17
C PRO A 87 -21.12 2.75 -18.87
N ARG A 88 -21.38 2.61 -20.17
CA ARG A 88 -21.05 1.40 -20.94
C ARG A 88 -19.59 0.96 -20.85
N ASP A 89 -18.67 1.88 -20.52
CA ASP A 89 -17.21 1.66 -20.51
C ASP A 89 -16.63 1.35 -19.12
N HIS A 90 -17.44 1.36 -18.05
CA HIS A 90 -16.98 1.10 -16.69
C HIS A 90 -17.30 -0.33 -16.25
N HIS A 91 -16.33 -1.24 -16.42
CA HIS A 91 -16.46 -2.61 -15.93
C HIS A 91 -16.25 -2.73 -14.43
N LYS A 92 -15.50 -1.79 -13.80
CA LYS A 92 -15.27 -1.73 -12.36
C LYS A 92 -15.41 -0.30 -11.82
N GLU A 93 -16.05 -0.17 -10.67
CA GLU A 93 -16.16 1.09 -9.94
C GLU A 93 -15.52 0.96 -8.57
N PHE A 94 -14.72 1.95 -8.15
CA PHE A 94 -14.01 1.96 -6.88
C PHE A 94 -14.92 1.78 -5.67
N LYS A 95 -16.09 2.41 -5.65
CA LYS A 95 -17.05 2.32 -4.54
C LYS A 95 -17.59 0.90 -4.27
N TRP A 96 -17.40 -0.01 -5.23
CA TRP A 96 -17.81 -1.42 -5.12
C TRP A 96 -16.60 -2.37 -5.05
N ASP A 97 -15.37 -1.86 -4.92
CA ASP A 97 -14.15 -2.66 -4.96
C ASP A 97 -13.52 -2.83 -3.56
N ALA A 98 -14.30 -3.36 -2.63
CA ALA A 98 -13.84 -3.66 -1.28
C ALA A 98 -12.65 -4.64 -1.27
N VAL A 99 -12.62 -5.59 -2.20
CA VAL A 99 -11.54 -6.58 -2.34
C VAL A 99 -10.21 -5.89 -2.68
N ARG A 100 -10.21 -4.88 -3.54
CA ARG A 100 -9.03 -4.10 -3.86
C ARG A 100 -8.59 -3.23 -2.68
N PHE A 101 -9.52 -2.49 -2.08
CA PHE A 101 -9.20 -1.61 -0.96
C PHE A 101 -8.80 -2.35 0.31
N ALA A 102 -9.19 -3.61 0.47
CA ALA A 102 -8.76 -4.46 1.57
C ALA A 102 -7.24 -4.60 1.64
N ASN A 103 -6.51 -4.54 0.52
CA ASN A 103 -5.05 -4.58 0.52
C ASN A 103 -4.46 -3.45 1.39
N LYS A 104 -4.92 -2.21 1.20
CA LYS A 104 -4.52 -1.05 2.02
C LYS A 104 -4.86 -1.25 3.50
N VAL A 105 -6.10 -1.62 3.77
CA VAL A 105 -6.60 -1.78 5.15
C VAL A 105 -5.78 -2.81 5.91
N TYR A 106 -5.60 -4.01 5.36
CA TYR A 106 -4.87 -5.07 6.04
C TYR A 106 -3.37 -4.84 6.12
N ALA A 107 -2.76 -4.13 5.16
CA ALA A 107 -1.37 -3.68 5.24
C ALA A 107 -1.17 -2.73 6.43
N VAL A 108 -2.04 -1.74 6.58
CA VAL A 108 -2.00 -0.78 7.71
C VAL A 108 -2.20 -1.52 9.04
N PHE A 109 -3.19 -2.40 9.15
CA PHE A 109 -3.43 -3.18 10.37
C PHE A 109 -2.26 -4.09 10.74
N HIS A 110 -1.60 -4.70 9.76
CA HIS A 110 -0.43 -5.52 10.01
C HIS A 110 0.75 -4.66 10.50
N ALA A 111 1.01 -3.54 9.83
CA ALA A 111 2.06 -2.61 10.24
C ALA A 111 1.81 -2.03 11.66
N ALA A 112 0.56 -1.79 12.03
CA ALA A 112 0.16 -1.29 13.35
C ALA A 112 0.39 -2.28 14.50
N GLN A 113 0.72 -3.55 14.20
CA GLN A 113 1.07 -4.52 15.24
C GLN A 113 2.48 -4.27 15.82
N ASP A 114 3.29 -3.47 15.16
CA ASP A 114 4.57 -3.01 15.67
C ASP A 114 4.35 -1.97 16.77
N LYS A 115 4.46 -2.42 18.02
CA LYS A 115 4.22 -1.59 19.21
C LYS A 115 5.26 -0.48 19.43
N GLU A 116 6.37 -0.54 18.73
CA GLU A 116 7.41 0.49 18.80
C GLU A 116 7.12 1.68 17.86
N THR A 117 6.20 1.51 16.91
CA THR A 117 5.82 2.58 15.98
C THR A 117 4.86 3.55 16.66
N ASP A 118 5.26 4.81 16.77
CA ASP A 118 4.44 5.90 17.31
C ASP A 118 3.48 6.45 16.24
N TRP A 119 3.94 6.54 14.99
CA TRP A 119 3.17 7.05 13.85
C TRP A 119 3.22 6.11 12.66
N LEU A 120 2.04 5.74 12.16
CA LEU A 120 1.89 5.09 10.86
C LEU A 120 1.42 6.09 9.82
N VAL A 121 2.18 6.21 8.72
CA VAL A 121 1.87 7.10 7.62
C VAL A 121 1.60 6.29 6.37
N TRP A 122 0.39 6.39 5.83
CA TRP A 122 0.10 5.81 4.53
C TRP A 122 0.63 6.70 3.42
N ILE A 123 1.37 6.11 2.47
CA ILE A 123 1.83 6.78 1.25
C ILE A 123 1.38 5.95 0.05
N ASP A 124 0.65 6.57 -0.87
CA ASP A 124 0.27 5.91 -2.11
C ASP A 124 1.51 5.68 -2.99
N ALA A 125 1.66 4.47 -3.53
CA ALA A 125 2.86 4.05 -4.26
C ALA A 125 3.02 4.70 -5.63
N ASP A 126 2.01 5.40 -6.15
CA ASP A 126 2.08 6.19 -7.38
C ASP A 126 2.71 7.57 -7.20
N THR A 127 3.24 7.84 -6.01
CA THR A 127 4.07 9.01 -5.68
C THR A 127 5.55 8.72 -5.89
N TYR A 128 6.40 9.76 -5.83
CA TYR A 128 7.85 9.61 -5.69
C TYR A 128 8.42 10.78 -4.90
N VAL A 129 9.52 10.53 -4.20
CA VAL A 129 10.21 11.55 -3.43
C VAL A 129 11.17 12.30 -4.36
N HIS A 130 10.92 13.59 -4.59
CA HIS A 130 11.69 14.38 -5.55
C HIS A 130 12.82 15.21 -4.92
N LYS A 131 12.79 15.42 -3.59
CA LYS A 131 13.84 16.10 -2.83
C LYS A 131 14.18 15.32 -1.57
N GLU A 132 15.34 15.58 -0.99
CA GLU A 132 15.68 15.06 0.33
C GLU A 132 14.64 15.47 1.37
N LEU A 133 14.31 14.53 2.26
CA LEU A 133 13.34 14.71 3.33
C LEU A 133 13.94 14.18 4.63
N THR A 134 14.37 15.10 5.46
CA THR A 134 14.97 14.79 6.76
C THR A 134 13.92 14.34 7.77
N TYR A 135 14.36 13.66 8.83
CA TYR A 135 13.46 13.26 9.91
C TYR A 135 12.71 14.45 10.55
N PRO A 136 13.35 15.60 10.89
CA PRO A 136 12.60 16.74 11.42
C PRO A 136 11.55 17.28 10.46
N GLU A 137 11.88 17.43 9.18
CA GLU A 137 10.91 17.90 8.16
C GLU A 137 9.72 16.96 8.02
N PHE A 138 9.97 15.64 8.06
CA PHE A 138 8.89 14.67 8.01
C PHE A 138 8.02 14.71 9.27
N ALA A 139 8.64 14.84 10.45
CA ALA A 139 7.92 14.92 11.72
C ALA A 139 7.03 16.17 11.81
N GLU A 140 7.42 17.29 11.21
CA GLU A 140 6.61 18.52 11.13
C GLU A 140 5.34 18.37 10.29
N LEU A 141 5.28 17.36 9.41
CA LEU A 141 4.08 17.07 8.61
C LEU A 141 3.01 16.28 9.41
N LEU A 142 3.39 15.74 10.57
CA LEU A 142 2.47 14.98 11.41
C LEU A 142 1.64 15.92 12.29
N PRO A 143 0.36 15.59 12.55
CA PRO A 143 -0.51 16.42 13.40
C PRO A 143 -0.11 16.46 14.87
#